data_d1c12435a0767f5f2174253a587056fa
#
_entry.id   d1c12435a0767f5f2174253a587056fa
#
_cell.length_a   1.000
_cell.length_b   1.000
_cell.length_c   1.000
_cell.angle_alpha   90.00
_cell.angle_beta   90.00
_cell.angle_gamma   90.00
#
_symmetry.space_group_name_H-M   'P 1'
#
loop_
_entity.id
_entity.type
_entity.pdbx_description
1 polymer ?
#
loop_
_entity_poly.entity_id
_entity_poly.type
_entity_poly.pdbx_seq_one_letter_code
_entity_poly.pdbx_strand_id
1 'polypeptide(L)'
;MKVAIVGGGIGGMTLALSLLDAGIADVNIYESAPRVEELGVGINVLPHAVRELSELGLLDDVSGVGISTDGWLLYSKHGQQIWSEPRDLAAGYRWPQLSIHRGQLLGVPHRAVCDRLGREHVHTGHHLVRFGQATSGVWGECIERRSGASLGHIDADLLVGCDGVHSVVRRAQYPDEGPPKWNGITMWRESPKLRHFSRGGR
;
A
#
# COMPACT_ATOMS: atom_id res chain seq x y z
N MET A 1 -12.66 5.95 -20.10
CA MET A 1 -12.51 6.79 -18.87
C MET A 1 -11.06 6.73 -18.47
N LYS A 2 -10.42 7.87 -18.42
CA LYS A 2 -9.01 8.03 -18.02
C LYS A 2 -8.94 8.32 -16.53
N VAL A 3 -8.18 7.51 -15.78
CA VAL A 3 -8.05 7.64 -14.31
C VAL A 3 -6.62 7.99 -13.94
N ALA A 4 -6.45 9.04 -13.14
CA ALA A 4 -5.19 9.42 -12.54
C ALA A 4 -5.19 9.00 -11.05
N ILE A 5 -4.27 8.13 -10.65
CA ILE A 5 -4.07 7.72 -9.26
C ILE A 5 -2.84 8.45 -8.73
N VAL A 6 -3.01 9.22 -7.67
CA VAL A 6 -1.91 9.92 -7.00
C VAL A 6 -1.42 9.10 -5.82
N GLY A 7 -0.20 8.60 -5.93
CA GLY A 7 0.44 7.71 -4.94
C GLY A 7 0.57 6.28 -5.42
N GLY A 8 1.82 5.83 -5.60
CA GLY A 8 2.22 4.47 -6.01
C GLY A 8 2.46 3.51 -4.83
N GLY A 9 1.81 3.74 -3.71
CA GLY A 9 1.83 2.84 -2.56
C GLY A 9 0.95 1.60 -2.78
N ILE A 10 0.86 0.73 -1.76
CA ILE A 10 0.05 -0.50 -1.80
C ILE A 10 -1.39 -0.19 -2.27
N GLY A 11 -2.03 0.84 -1.70
CA GLY A 11 -3.40 1.22 -2.04
C GLY A 11 -3.55 1.68 -3.50
N GLY A 12 -2.63 2.52 -4.01
CA GLY A 12 -2.69 3.00 -5.40
C GLY A 12 -2.46 1.89 -6.42
N MET A 13 -1.47 1.00 -6.16
CA MET A 13 -1.21 -0.15 -7.03
C MET A 13 -2.36 -1.15 -7.03
N THR A 14 -2.94 -1.44 -5.86
CA THR A 14 -4.10 -2.34 -5.75
C THR A 14 -5.33 -1.73 -6.44
N LEU A 15 -5.57 -0.43 -6.28
CA LEU A 15 -6.66 0.26 -6.97
C LEU A 15 -6.50 0.18 -8.50
N ALA A 16 -5.29 0.37 -9.02
CA ALA A 16 -5.04 0.26 -10.46
C ALA A 16 -5.39 -1.12 -11.02
N LEU A 17 -5.04 -2.18 -10.28
CA LEU A 17 -5.40 -3.56 -10.65
C LEU A 17 -6.91 -3.79 -10.57
N SER A 18 -7.57 -3.26 -9.55
CA SER A 18 -9.04 -3.36 -9.41
C SER A 18 -9.78 -2.63 -10.53
N LEU A 19 -9.27 -1.49 -10.96
CA LEU A 19 -9.84 -0.74 -12.09
C LEU A 19 -9.64 -1.52 -13.39
N LEU A 20 -8.47 -2.10 -13.60
CA LEU A 20 -8.20 -2.95 -14.77
C LEU A 20 -9.14 -4.15 -14.82
N ASP A 21 -9.34 -4.84 -13.69
CA ASP A 21 -10.26 -5.97 -13.58
C ASP A 21 -11.71 -5.56 -13.87
N ALA A 22 -12.08 -4.34 -13.50
CA ALA A 22 -13.37 -3.73 -13.85
C ALA A 22 -13.47 -3.23 -15.31
N GLY A 23 -12.47 -3.48 -16.15
CA GLY A 23 -12.45 -3.09 -17.57
C GLY A 23 -12.00 -1.64 -17.82
N ILE A 24 -11.44 -0.96 -16.83
CA ILE A 24 -10.91 0.41 -16.95
C ILE A 24 -9.39 0.31 -17.10
N ALA A 25 -8.91 0.36 -18.35
CA ALA A 25 -7.49 0.16 -18.67
C ALA A 25 -6.69 1.47 -18.81
N ASP A 26 -7.34 2.62 -19.04
CA ASP A 26 -6.65 3.92 -19.12
C ASP A 26 -6.42 4.47 -17.70
N VAL A 27 -5.51 3.83 -16.99
CA VAL A 27 -5.14 4.15 -15.59
C VAL A 27 -3.69 4.57 -15.54
N ASN A 28 -3.39 5.71 -14.94
CA ASN A 28 -2.03 6.23 -14.77
C ASN A 28 -1.76 6.51 -13.29
N ILE A 29 -0.63 6.03 -12.78
CA ILE A 29 -0.21 6.16 -11.38
C ILE A 29 0.93 7.17 -11.30
N TYR A 30 0.79 8.19 -10.45
CA TYR A 30 1.79 9.24 -10.23
C TYR A 30 2.37 9.12 -8.83
N GLU A 31 3.63 8.68 -8.74
CA GLU A 31 4.34 8.44 -7.49
C GLU A 31 5.41 9.50 -7.26
N SER A 32 5.41 10.08 -6.07
CA SER A 32 6.34 11.15 -5.68
C SER A 32 7.80 10.69 -5.51
N ALA A 33 8.00 9.42 -5.13
CA ALA A 33 9.33 8.85 -5.03
C ALA A 33 9.94 8.62 -6.43
N PRO A 34 11.28 8.80 -6.58
CA PRO A 34 11.94 8.62 -7.87
C PRO A 34 11.93 7.16 -8.36
N ARG A 35 11.63 6.24 -7.50
CA ARG A 35 11.44 4.80 -7.78
C ARG A 35 10.59 4.16 -6.70
N VAL A 36 9.91 3.08 -7.05
CA VAL A 36 9.21 2.24 -6.08
C VAL A 36 10.25 1.37 -5.37
N GLU A 37 10.42 1.58 -4.07
CA GLU A 37 11.40 0.85 -3.26
C GLU A 37 10.70 -0.05 -2.24
N GLU A 38 11.26 -1.22 -2.04
CA GLU A 38 10.81 -2.19 -1.03
C GLU A 38 11.28 -1.78 0.39
N LEU A 39 10.87 -0.59 0.82
CA LEU A 39 11.21 -0.06 2.13
C LEU A 39 10.13 -0.38 3.17
N GLY A 40 10.57 -0.54 4.40
CA GLY A 40 9.68 -0.66 5.55
C GLY A 40 10.07 -1.75 6.53
N VAL A 41 9.09 -2.10 7.35
CA VAL A 41 9.18 -3.12 8.41
C VAL A 41 8.02 -4.10 8.25
N GLY A 42 7.92 -5.07 9.16
CA GLY A 42 6.81 -6.02 9.16
C GLY A 42 5.43 -5.37 9.27
N ILE A 43 4.48 -5.90 8.54
CA ILE A 43 3.06 -5.57 8.60
C ILE A 43 2.25 -6.87 8.60
N ASN A 44 1.12 -6.88 9.30
CA ASN A 44 0.16 -7.97 9.23
C ASN A 44 -0.91 -7.62 8.20
N VAL A 45 -1.05 -8.46 7.20
CA VAL A 45 -2.11 -8.40 6.18
C VAL A 45 -3.22 -9.32 6.67
N LEU A 46 -4.35 -8.74 7.05
CA LEU A 46 -5.46 -9.47 7.65
C LEU A 46 -6.29 -10.18 6.57
N PRO A 47 -7.07 -11.22 6.94
CA PRO A 47 -7.81 -12.05 5.99
C PRO A 47 -8.69 -11.27 4.99
N HIS A 48 -9.32 -10.17 5.41
CA HIS A 48 -10.13 -9.34 4.52
C HIS A 48 -9.29 -8.64 3.44
N ALA A 49 -8.06 -8.22 3.74
CA ALA A 49 -7.16 -7.64 2.75
C ALA A 49 -6.54 -8.72 1.86
N VAL A 50 -6.26 -9.91 2.40
CA VAL A 50 -5.79 -11.06 1.59
C VAL A 50 -6.88 -11.50 0.62
N ARG A 51 -8.17 -11.42 1.00
CA ARG A 51 -9.28 -11.65 0.10
C ARG A 51 -9.19 -10.77 -1.14
N GLU A 52 -9.06 -9.45 -0.98
CA GLU A 52 -8.96 -8.50 -2.10
C GLU A 52 -7.76 -8.84 -3.03
N LEU A 53 -6.61 -9.16 -2.42
CA LEU A 53 -5.44 -9.58 -3.19
C LEU A 53 -5.68 -10.93 -3.92
N SER A 54 -6.42 -11.84 -3.30
CA SER A 54 -6.81 -13.12 -3.90
C SER A 54 -7.74 -12.93 -5.10
N GLU A 55 -8.72 -12.04 -4.99
CA GLU A 55 -9.65 -11.69 -6.08
C GLU A 55 -8.92 -11.07 -7.27
N LEU A 56 -7.82 -10.36 -7.02
CA LEU A 56 -6.91 -9.83 -8.04
C LEU A 56 -5.91 -10.87 -8.57
N GLY A 57 -5.97 -12.14 -8.13
CA GLY A 57 -5.09 -13.22 -8.55
C GLY A 57 -3.66 -13.09 -8.01
N LEU A 58 -3.46 -12.47 -6.84
CA LEU A 58 -2.14 -12.24 -6.21
C LEU A 58 -1.90 -13.09 -4.97
N LEU A 59 -2.78 -14.07 -4.66
CA LEU A 59 -2.68 -14.85 -3.42
C LEU A 59 -1.36 -15.61 -3.32
N ASP A 60 -0.96 -16.28 -4.40
CA ASP A 60 0.27 -17.08 -4.41
C ASP A 60 1.51 -16.18 -4.26
N ASP A 61 1.52 -15.02 -4.93
CA ASP A 61 2.63 -14.07 -4.85
C ASP A 61 2.80 -13.51 -3.43
N VAL A 62 1.70 -13.09 -2.78
CA VAL A 62 1.78 -12.55 -1.41
C VAL A 62 2.08 -13.64 -0.39
N SER A 63 1.59 -14.87 -0.60
CA SER A 63 1.90 -16.02 0.25
C SER A 63 3.36 -16.45 0.11
N GLY A 64 3.95 -16.31 -1.08
CA GLY A 64 5.35 -16.62 -1.35
C GLY A 64 6.35 -15.69 -0.64
N VAL A 65 5.92 -14.47 -0.27
CA VAL A 65 6.75 -13.48 0.42
C VAL A 65 6.29 -13.20 1.86
N GLY A 66 5.18 -13.79 2.29
CA GLY A 66 4.61 -13.67 3.63
C GLY A 66 4.76 -14.94 4.45
N ILE A 67 4.51 -14.82 5.73
CA ILE A 67 4.42 -15.93 6.68
C ILE A 67 3.00 -15.97 7.23
N SER A 68 2.32 -17.11 7.03
CA SER A 68 1.01 -17.34 7.64
C SER A 68 1.15 -17.45 9.17
N THR A 69 0.27 -16.76 9.89
CA THR A 69 0.29 -16.68 11.36
C THR A 69 -1.01 -17.25 11.91
N ASP A 70 -0.92 -18.31 12.68
CA ASP A 70 -2.06 -19.10 13.20
C ASP A 70 -2.55 -18.67 14.59
N GLY A 71 -1.81 -17.80 15.27
CA GLY A 71 -2.17 -17.38 16.62
C GLY A 71 -1.51 -16.06 17.05
N TRP A 72 -2.15 -15.45 18.04
CA TRP A 72 -1.60 -14.30 18.76
C TRP A 72 -1.48 -14.67 20.23
N LEU A 73 -0.23 -14.59 20.74
CA LEU A 73 0.11 -14.94 22.12
C LEU A 73 0.76 -13.72 22.79
N LEU A 74 0.28 -13.42 23.98
CA LEU A 74 0.86 -12.41 24.85
C LEU A 74 1.47 -13.08 26.07
N TYR A 75 2.70 -12.70 26.37
CA TYR A 75 3.44 -13.18 27.53
C TYR A 75 3.83 -12.05 28.46
N SER A 76 3.87 -12.31 29.76
CA SER A 76 4.50 -11.43 30.75
C SER A 76 6.01 -11.40 30.55
N LYS A 77 6.69 -10.39 31.16
CA LYS A 77 8.16 -10.35 31.21
C LYS A 77 8.83 -11.57 31.87
N HIS A 78 8.04 -12.40 32.57
CA HIS A 78 8.52 -13.63 33.23
C HIS A 78 8.17 -14.89 32.41
N GLY A 79 7.70 -14.77 31.18
CA GLY A 79 7.34 -15.89 30.30
C GLY A 79 5.98 -16.52 30.59
N GLN A 80 5.16 -15.97 31.48
CA GLN A 80 3.81 -16.44 31.72
C GLN A 80 2.87 -16.00 30.60
N GLN A 81 2.13 -16.92 30.03
CA GLN A 81 1.12 -16.59 29.00
C GLN A 81 -0.04 -15.84 29.63
N ILE A 82 -0.31 -14.63 29.14
CA ILE A 82 -1.41 -13.77 29.59
C ILE A 82 -2.64 -13.98 28.72
N TRP A 83 -2.43 -14.12 27.39
CA TRP A 83 -3.48 -14.22 26.41
C TRP A 83 -3.07 -15.12 25.25
N SER A 84 -4.05 -15.80 24.67
CA SER A 84 -3.88 -16.55 23.42
C SER A 84 -5.19 -16.52 22.67
N GLU A 85 -5.13 -16.22 21.38
CA GLU A 85 -6.28 -16.37 20.51
C GLU A 85 -5.85 -16.92 19.14
N PRO A 86 -6.66 -17.77 18.53
CA PRO A 86 -6.40 -18.23 17.16
C PRO A 86 -6.54 -17.06 16.18
N ARG A 87 -5.75 -17.12 15.14
CA ARG A 87 -5.79 -16.20 14.00
C ARG A 87 -5.89 -17.00 12.71
N ASP A 88 -6.09 -16.31 11.57
CA ASP A 88 -6.03 -16.93 10.29
C ASP A 88 -7.12 -18.02 10.08
N LEU A 89 -6.79 -19.04 9.33
CA LEU A 89 -7.64 -20.21 9.09
C LEU A 89 -8.03 -20.92 10.40
N ALA A 90 -7.13 -20.92 11.40
CA ALA A 90 -7.41 -21.47 12.73
C ALA A 90 -8.53 -20.73 13.49
N ALA A 91 -8.79 -19.47 13.15
CA ALA A 91 -9.92 -18.69 13.66
C ALA A 91 -11.19 -18.84 12.81
N GLY A 92 -11.19 -19.70 11.77
CA GLY A 92 -12.33 -19.94 10.88
C GLY A 92 -12.45 -18.99 9.69
N TYR A 93 -11.44 -18.16 9.41
CA TYR A 93 -11.42 -17.34 8.20
C TYR A 93 -11.13 -18.18 6.95
N ARG A 94 -11.59 -17.71 5.80
CA ARG A 94 -11.36 -18.39 4.50
C ARG A 94 -10.00 -18.06 3.88
N TRP A 95 -9.41 -16.91 4.26
CA TRP A 95 -8.11 -16.42 3.76
C TRP A 95 -7.13 -16.32 4.91
N PRO A 96 -5.83 -16.54 4.64
CA PRO A 96 -4.81 -16.46 5.67
C PRO A 96 -4.60 -15.03 6.19
N GLN A 97 -4.05 -14.93 7.40
CA GLN A 97 -3.38 -13.74 7.88
C GLN A 97 -1.88 -13.88 7.60
N LEU A 98 -1.29 -12.90 6.95
CA LEU A 98 0.12 -12.93 6.57
C LEU A 98 0.92 -11.86 7.32
N SER A 99 2.00 -12.27 7.98
CA SER A 99 3.06 -11.36 8.41
C SER A 99 4.07 -11.22 7.29
N ILE A 100 4.29 -9.99 6.80
CA ILE A 100 5.07 -9.74 5.61
C ILE A 100 5.91 -8.47 5.77
N HIS A 101 7.08 -8.40 5.15
CA HIS A 101 7.81 -7.16 5.02
C HIS A 101 7.05 -6.19 4.10
N ARG A 102 6.79 -4.97 4.58
CA ARG A 102 5.93 -4.00 3.88
C ARG A 102 6.42 -3.68 2.46
N GLY A 103 7.74 -3.64 2.26
CA GLY A 103 8.33 -3.42 0.94
C GLY A 103 8.05 -4.58 0.00
N GLN A 104 8.19 -5.83 0.46
CA GLN A 104 7.85 -7.01 -0.34
C GLN A 104 6.36 -7.05 -0.68
N LEU A 105 5.48 -6.66 0.27
CA LEU A 105 4.05 -6.52 0.01
C LEU A 105 3.78 -5.48 -1.09
N LEU A 106 4.48 -4.34 -1.10
CA LEU A 106 4.35 -3.34 -2.17
C LEU A 106 4.86 -3.88 -3.51
N GLY A 107 5.94 -4.64 -3.49
CA GLY A 107 6.55 -5.23 -4.70
C GLY A 107 5.59 -6.14 -5.47
N VAL A 108 4.68 -6.84 -4.79
CA VAL A 108 3.71 -7.75 -5.44
C VAL A 108 2.75 -6.99 -6.37
N PRO A 109 1.89 -6.06 -5.90
CA PRO A 109 0.98 -5.34 -6.78
C PRO A 109 1.73 -4.43 -7.77
N HIS A 110 2.91 -3.91 -7.43
CA HIS A 110 3.72 -3.14 -8.37
C HIS A 110 4.16 -3.97 -9.58
N ARG A 111 4.67 -5.19 -9.37
CA ARG A 111 5.00 -6.11 -10.48
C ARG A 111 3.76 -6.42 -11.32
N ALA A 112 2.65 -6.75 -10.67
CA ALA A 112 1.40 -7.05 -11.37
C ALA A 112 0.88 -5.87 -12.20
N VAL A 113 0.99 -4.63 -11.71
CA VAL A 113 0.68 -3.42 -12.49
C VAL A 113 1.60 -3.31 -13.72
N CYS A 114 2.91 -3.45 -13.52
CA CYS A 114 3.87 -3.39 -14.63
C CYS A 114 3.63 -4.46 -15.69
N ASP A 115 3.21 -5.67 -15.29
CA ASP A 115 3.00 -6.79 -16.20
C ASP A 115 1.64 -6.73 -16.91
N ARG A 116 0.60 -6.20 -16.27
CA ARG A 116 -0.77 -6.21 -16.80
C ARG A 116 -1.19 -4.90 -17.47
N LEU A 117 -0.76 -3.75 -16.93
CA LEU A 117 -1.02 -2.42 -17.50
C LEU A 117 0.12 -1.91 -18.36
N GLY A 118 1.36 -2.20 -17.96
CA GLY A 118 2.56 -1.65 -18.57
C GLY A 118 3.31 -0.72 -17.62
N ARG A 119 4.64 -0.70 -17.74
CA ARG A 119 5.52 0.15 -16.91
C ARG A 119 5.33 1.64 -17.17
N GLU A 120 4.92 2.00 -18.39
CA GLU A 120 4.63 3.35 -18.84
C GLU A 120 3.47 4.00 -18.09
N HIS A 121 2.61 3.20 -17.46
CA HIS A 121 1.51 3.67 -16.62
C HIS A 121 1.93 4.07 -15.20
N VAL A 122 3.19 3.82 -14.82
CA VAL A 122 3.73 4.15 -13.50
C VAL A 122 4.75 5.28 -13.61
N HIS A 123 4.31 6.50 -13.34
CA HIS A 123 5.11 7.72 -13.42
C HIS A 123 5.75 8.01 -12.08
N THR A 124 7.00 7.60 -11.87
CA THR A 124 7.76 7.89 -10.64
C THR A 124 8.39 9.29 -10.70
N GLY A 125 8.74 9.85 -9.52
CA GLY A 125 9.27 11.21 -9.40
C GLY A 125 8.22 12.31 -9.54
N HIS A 126 6.94 11.96 -9.72
CA HIS A 126 5.85 12.91 -9.96
C HIS A 126 5.13 13.26 -8.65
N HIS A 127 5.51 14.38 -8.05
CA HIS A 127 4.86 14.88 -6.84
C HIS A 127 3.73 15.85 -7.21
N LEU A 128 2.47 15.45 -6.94
CA LEU A 128 1.32 16.32 -7.10
C LEU A 128 1.41 17.50 -6.13
N VAL A 129 1.26 18.73 -6.63
CA VAL A 129 1.28 19.95 -5.81
C VAL A 129 -0.07 20.63 -5.75
N ARG A 130 -0.86 20.55 -6.81
CA ARG A 130 -2.23 21.06 -6.87
C ARG A 130 -3.04 20.32 -7.94
N PHE A 131 -4.34 20.39 -7.79
CA PHE A 131 -5.28 19.82 -8.74
C PHE A 131 -6.58 20.66 -8.71
N GLY A 132 -7.42 20.45 -9.71
CA GLY A 132 -8.73 21.11 -9.77
C GLY A 132 -9.65 20.43 -10.76
N GLN A 133 -10.90 20.89 -10.78
CA GLN A 133 -11.90 20.48 -11.76
C GLN A 133 -11.86 21.40 -12.98
N ALA A 134 -12.07 20.81 -14.16
CA ALA A 134 -12.32 21.48 -15.41
C ALA A 134 -13.73 21.14 -15.91
N THR A 135 -14.17 21.78 -16.99
CA THR A 135 -15.50 21.53 -17.58
C THR A 135 -15.64 20.07 -18.07
N SER A 136 -14.53 19.43 -18.46
CA SER A 136 -14.49 18.09 -19.04
C SER A 136 -13.61 17.12 -18.27
N GLY A 137 -13.53 17.22 -16.93
CA GLY A 137 -12.73 16.31 -16.12
C GLY A 137 -11.96 17.01 -15.01
N VAL A 138 -10.79 16.47 -14.70
CA VAL A 138 -9.90 16.96 -13.64
C VAL A 138 -8.51 17.19 -14.20
N TRP A 139 -7.82 18.16 -13.62
CA TRP A 139 -6.41 18.40 -13.93
C TRP A 139 -5.56 18.33 -12.67
N GLY A 140 -4.27 18.01 -12.82
CA GLY A 140 -3.28 18.05 -11.77
C GLY A 140 -1.95 18.61 -12.25
N GLU A 141 -1.18 19.21 -11.36
CA GLU A 141 0.20 19.65 -11.63
C GLU A 141 1.18 18.85 -10.79
N CYS A 142 2.18 18.33 -11.46
CA CYS A 142 3.26 17.60 -10.83
C CYS A 142 4.60 18.34 -10.97
N ILE A 143 5.41 18.20 -9.92
CA ILE A 143 6.81 18.64 -9.91
C ILE A 143 7.73 17.47 -9.57
N GLU A 144 8.97 17.54 -10.00
CA GLU A 144 10.04 16.74 -9.43
C GLU A 144 10.34 17.30 -8.04
N ARG A 145 10.18 16.44 -7.01
CA ARG A 145 10.16 16.89 -5.61
C ARG A 145 11.47 17.52 -5.14
N ARG A 146 12.59 17.09 -5.68
CA ARG A 146 13.93 17.54 -5.23
C ARG A 146 14.31 18.87 -5.84
N SER A 147 14.08 19.04 -7.14
CA SER A 147 14.48 20.25 -7.89
C SER A 147 13.39 21.31 -7.93
N GLY A 148 12.11 20.91 -7.72
CA GLY A 148 10.94 21.76 -7.94
C GLY A 148 10.62 21.96 -9.42
N ALA A 149 11.31 21.25 -10.32
CA ALA A 149 11.06 21.38 -11.76
C ALA A 149 9.65 20.88 -12.11
N SER A 150 8.93 21.64 -12.94
CA SER A 150 7.63 21.24 -13.43
C SER A 150 7.74 20.02 -14.32
N LEU A 151 6.87 19.03 -14.08
CA LEU A 151 6.73 17.82 -14.89
C LEU A 151 5.46 17.86 -15.77
N GLY A 152 4.80 19.03 -15.82
CA GLY A 152 3.64 19.25 -16.65
C GLY A 152 2.30 19.00 -15.96
N HIS A 153 1.26 18.85 -16.77
CA HIS A 153 -0.11 18.65 -16.35
C HIS A 153 -0.54 17.20 -16.51
N ILE A 154 -1.38 16.78 -15.56
CA ILE A 154 -2.18 15.56 -15.65
C ILE A 154 -3.59 16.00 -16.07
N ASP A 155 -4.13 15.40 -17.12
CA ASP A 155 -5.54 15.54 -17.50
C ASP A 155 -6.19 14.17 -17.42
N ALA A 156 -7.33 14.06 -16.72
CA ALA A 156 -8.06 12.82 -16.55
C ALA A 156 -9.56 13.07 -16.38
N ASP A 157 -10.37 12.01 -16.49
CA ASP A 157 -11.79 12.07 -16.16
C ASP A 157 -12.00 12.00 -14.64
N LEU A 158 -11.10 11.26 -13.95
CA LEU A 158 -11.14 11.06 -12.50
C LEU A 158 -9.72 11.12 -11.92
N LEU A 159 -9.55 11.80 -10.79
CA LEU A 159 -8.32 11.79 -9.98
C LEU A 159 -8.62 11.17 -8.62
N VAL A 160 -7.83 10.17 -8.22
CA VAL A 160 -7.96 9.46 -6.95
C VAL A 160 -6.72 9.67 -6.10
N GLY A 161 -6.91 10.19 -4.88
CA GLY A 161 -5.83 10.39 -3.92
C GLY A 161 -5.52 9.10 -3.14
N CYS A 162 -4.35 8.50 -3.42
CA CYS A 162 -3.73 7.40 -2.69
C CYS A 162 -2.37 7.80 -2.09
N ASP A 163 -2.18 9.10 -1.85
CA ASP A 163 -0.91 9.76 -1.51
C ASP A 163 -0.60 9.78 0.01
N GLY A 164 -1.28 8.93 0.77
CA GLY A 164 -0.94 8.55 2.14
C GLY A 164 -1.30 9.60 3.20
N VAL A 165 -0.61 9.51 4.34
CA VAL A 165 -0.94 10.33 5.53
C VAL A 165 -0.70 11.83 5.33
N HIS A 166 0.20 12.21 4.42
CA HIS A 166 0.48 13.60 4.06
C HIS A 166 -0.19 14.03 2.75
N SER A 167 -1.32 13.42 2.44
CA SER A 167 -2.06 13.59 1.19
C SER A 167 -2.30 15.07 0.83
N VAL A 168 -1.90 15.42 -0.39
CA VAL A 168 -2.20 16.72 -1.00
C VAL A 168 -3.68 16.77 -1.38
N VAL A 169 -4.21 15.66 -1.89
CA VAL A 169 -5.62 15.57 -2.30
C VAL A 169 -6.54 15.76 -1.10
N ARG A 170 -6.29 15.05 0.00
CA ARG A 170 -7.06 15.19 1.23
C ARG A 170 -7.00 16.60 1.81
N ARG A 171 -5.81 17.20 1.87
CA ARG A 171 -5.63 18.56 2.38
C ARG A 171 -6.42 19.62 1.60
N ALA A 172 -6.51 19.45 0.29
CA ALA A 172 -7.27 20.36 -0.55
C ALA A 172 -8.80 20.22 -0.34
N GLN A 173 -9.27 18.99 -0.06
CA GLN A 173 -10.69 18.70 0.19
C GLN A 173 -11.10 19.00 1.63
N TYR A 174 -10.16 18.90 2.59
CA TYR A 174 -10.41 19.13 4.02
C TYR A 174 -9.38 20.10 4.59
N PRO A 175 -9.41 21.39 4.19
CA PRO A 175 -8.37 22.36 4.55
C PRO A 175 -8.30 22.64 6.06
N ASP A 176 -9.42 22.50 6.77
CA ASP A 176 -9.53 22.76 8.22
C ASP A 176 -9.21 21.54 9.09
N GLU A 177 -8.87 20.38 8.51
CA GLU A 177 -8.59 19.17 9.28
C GLU A 177 -7.29 19.28 10.09
N GLY A 178 -6.34 20.08 9.62
CA GLY A 178 -5.02 20.24 10.22
C GLY A 178 -4.09 19.03 10.01
N PRO A 179 -2.94 19.02 10.69
CA PRO A 179 -1.97 17.93 10.58
C PRO A 179 -2.47 16.65 11.27
N PRO A 180 -1.95 15.46 10.87
CA PRO A 180 -2.24 14.22 11.55
C PRO A 180 -1.98 14.32 13.06
N LYS A 181 -2.94 13.87 13.87
CA LYS A 181 -2.83 13.92 15.34
C LYS A 181 -1.95 12.77 15.83
N TRP A 182 -0.89 13.12 16.54
CA TRP A 182 -0.06 12.14 17.25
C TRP A 182 -0.74 11.69 18.55
N ASN A 183 -0.81 10.39 18.78
CA ASN A 183 -1.44 9.80 19.96
C ASN A 183 -0.50 9.68 21.18
N GLY A 184 0.71 10.24 21.13
CA GLY A 184 1.70 10.17 22.20
C GLY A 184 2.54 8.90 22.22
N ILE A 185 2.31 7.95 21.31
CA ILE A 185 3.05 6.68 21.28
C ILE A 185 4.09 6.70 20.15
N THR A 186 5.34 6.40 20.50
CA THR A 186 6.41 6.15 19.55
C THR A 186 6.71 4.66 19.53
N MET A 187 6.67 4.05 18.36
CA MET A 187 6.98 2.63 18.17
C MET A 187 8.27 2.47 17.37
N TRP A 188 9.23 1.77 17.96
CA TRP A 188 10.44 1.35 17.28
C TRP A 188 10.20 -0.05 16.68
N ARG A 189 10.49 -0.20 15.39
CA ARG A 189 10.34 -1.48 14.68
C ARG A 189 11.65 -1.82 14.00
N GLU A 190 12.02 -3.09 14.08
CA GLU A 190 13.18 -3.66 13.42
C GLU A 190 12.78 -4.97 12.75
N SER A 191 13.44 -5.31 11.65
CA SER A 191 13.32 -6.61 10.96
C SER A 191 14.67 -7.32 11.02
N PRO A 192 14.98 -8.01 12.13
CA PRO A 192 16.25 -8.71 12.27
C PRO A 192 16.32 -9.89 11.29
N LYS A 193 17.49 -10.11 10.68
CA LYS A 193 17.77 -11.31 9.89
C LYS A 193 18.09 -12.46 10.85
N LEU A 194 17.06 -13.14 11.32
CA LEU A 194 17.23 -14.36 12.10
C LEU A 194 17.50 -15.53 11.15
N ARG A 195 18.66 -16.20 11.33
CA ARG A 195 19.03 -17.35 10.51
C ARG A 195 18.22 -18.62 10.82
N HIS A 196 17.71 -18.76 12.04
CA HIS A 196 16.78 -19.81 12.47
C HIS A 196 15.97 -19.33 13.67
N PHE A 197 14.66 -19.37 13.56
CA PHE A 197 13.77 -19.46 14.70
C PHE A 197 13.37 -20.94 14.81
N SER A 198 14.17 -21.74 15.52
CA SER A 198 13.69 -23.05 15.92
C SER A 198 12.57 -22.82 16.94
N ARG A 199 11.36 -23.28 16.67
CA ARG A 199 10.40 -23.56 17.74
C ARG A 199 11.15 -24.43 18.74
N GLY A 200 11.58 -23.84 19.85
CA GLY A 200 12.14 -24.59 20.96
C GLY A 200 11.14 -25.67 21.29
N GLY A 201 11.50 -26.90 21.05
CA GLY A 201 10.78 -28.03 21.54
C GLY A 201 10.70 -27.92 23.05
N ARG A 202 9.60 -28.37 23.58
CA ARG A 202 9.13 -28.48 24.96
C ARG A 202 10.22 -28.52 26.02
#